data_1ede77000084d53d476a549c1d2af8f0
#
_entry.id   1ede77000084d53d476a549c1d2af8f0
#
_cell.length_a   1.000
_cell.length_b   1.000
_cell.length_c   1.000
_cell.angle_alpha   90.00
_cell.angle_beta   90.00
_cell.angle_gamma   90.00
#
_symmetry.space_group_name_H-M   'P 1'
#
loop_
_entity.id
_entity.type
_entity.pdbx_description
1 polymer ?
#
loop_
_entity_poly.entity_id
_entity_poly.type
_entity_poly.pdbx_seq_one_letter_code
_entity_poly.pdbx_strand_id
1 'polypeptide(L)'
;VLDSGNKSHSQALKLVSALSFTLAIAAVWEFYEYAMDTFFGMDMQQDTIVSGINSYLLGSEKGVAGSISDIQSVIVNGEELSINGYLDIGLIDTMQDMLVCTFGGICYCVCFILCEHGVKLLGKFNSLLPYRSSAMPCFDRSGICSDETGRTDEESKTSAA
;
A
#
# COMPACT_ATOMS: atom_id res chain seq x y z
N VAL A 1 -25.66 -10.01 21.58
CA VAL A 1 -25.92 -10.08 20.12
C VAL A 1 -25.64 -8.75 19.43
N LEU A 2 -25.79 -7.60 20.11
CA LEU A 2 -25.59 -6.25 19.53
C LEU A 2 -24.11 -5.82 19.42
N ASP A 3 -23.20 -6.41 20.17
CA ASP A 3 -21.77 -6.04 20.19
C ASP A 3 -20.94 -6.64 19.05
N SER A 4 -21.38 -7.77 18.48
CA SER A 4 -20.69 -8.44 17.38
C SER A 4 -20.76 -7.66 16.06
N GLY A 5 -21.86 -6.96 15.79
CA GLY A 5 -22.03 -6.15 14.58
C GLY A 5 -21.14 -4.91 14.54
N ASN A 6 -20.91 -4.28 15.69
CA ASN A 6 -20.10 -3.07 15.77
C ASN A 6 -18.60 -3.34 15.57
N LYS A 7 -18.09 -4.47 16.04
CA LYS A 7 -16.70 -4.89 15.82
C LYS A 7 -16.42 -5.19 14.35
N SER A 8 -17.32 -5.88 13.66
CA SER A 8 -17.18 -6.19 12.24
C SER A 8 -17.15 -4.92 11.37
N HIS A 9 -18.00 -3.94 11.67
CA HIS A 9 -18.01 -2.65 10.97
C HIS A 9 -16.70 -1.87 11.17
N SER A 10 -16.15 -1.90 12.37
CA SER A 10 -14.87 -1.26 12.69
C SER A 10 -13.68 -1.90 11.96
N GLN A 11 -13.70 -3.22 11.78
CA GLN A 11 -12.64 -3.95 11.04
C GLN A 11 -12.68 -3.64 9.54
N ALA A 12 -13.85 -3.71 8.94
CA ALA A 12 -14.02 -3.37 7.51
C ALA A 12 -13.55 -1.93 7.23
N LEU A 13 -13.88 -0.98 8.09
CA LEU A 13 -13.43 0.40 7.95
C LEU A 13 -11.90 0.54 8.00
N LYS A 14 -11.23 -0.17 8.90
CA LYS A 14 -9.76 -0.18 9.00
C LYS A 14 -9.12 -0.72 7.72
N LEU A 15 -9.63 -1.83 7.18
CA LEU A 15 -9.12 -2.44 5.96
C LEU A 15 -9.30 -1.53 4.75
N VAL A 16 -10.50 -0.97 4.58
CA VAL A 16 -10.79 -0.03 3.49
C VAL A 16 -9.91 1.21 3.60
N SER A 17 -9.76 1.77 4.82
CA SER A 17 -8.90 2.94 5.03
C SER A 17 -7.43 2.63 4.71
N ALA A 18 -6.92 1.49 5.13
CA ALA A 18 -5.54 1.09 4.84
C ALA A 18 -5.30 0.94 3.33
N LEU A 19 -6.20 0.24 2.62
CA LEU A 19 -6.09 0.07 1.18
C LEU A 19 -6.22 1.40 0.43
N SER A 20 -7.19 2.23 0.81
CA SER A 20 -7.37 3.56 0.21
C SER A 20 -6.16 4.46 0.43
N PHE A 21 -5.55 4.41 1.62
CA PHE A 21 -4.36 5.20 1.91
C PHE A 21 -3.15 4.73 1.07
N THR A 22 -2.97 3.42 0.93
CA THR A 22 -1.91 2.85 0.08
C THR A 22 -2.06 3.31 -1.37
N LEU A 23 -3.27 3.22 -1.93
CA LEU A 23 -3.54 3.67 -3.30
C LEU A 23 -3.39 5.19 -3.46
N ALA A 24 -3.79 5.97 -2.46
CA ALA A 24 -3.62 7.42 -2.49
C ALA A 24 -2.14 7.83 -2.53
N ILE A 25 -1.29 7.18 -1.74
CA ILE A 25 0.16 7.43 -1.75
C ILE A 25 0.76 7.04 -3.11
N ALA A 26 0.40 5.87 -3.65
CA ALA A 26 0.85 5.46 -4.97
C ALA A 26 0.45 6.48 -6.05
N ALA A 27 -0.80 6.92 -6.08
CA ALA A 27 -1.27 7.92 -7.05
C ALA A 27 -0.55 9.27 -6.92
N VAL A 28 -0.25 9.72 -5.68
CA VAL A 28 0.53 10.95 -5.46
C VAL A 28 1.95 10.80 -6.01
N TRP A 29 2.54 9.61 -5.87
CA TRP A 29 3.86 9.32 -6.41
C TRP A 29 3.86 9.39 -7.94
N GLU A 30 2.90 8.76 -8.60
CA GLU A 30 2.74 8.81 -10.07
C GLU A 30 2.56 10.26 -10.58
N PHE A 31 1.77 11.07 -9.87
CA PHE A 31 1.64 12.49 -10.22
C PHE A 31 2.95 13.26 -10.09
N TYR A 32 3.76 12.92 -9.10
CA TYR A 32 5.08 13.50 -8.93
C TYR A 32 6.01 13.13 -10.09
N GLU A 33 6.08 11.85 -10.46
CA GLU A 33 6.88 11.38 -11.59
C GLU A 33 6.46 12.02 -12.90
N TYR A 34 5.16 12.01 -13.20
CA TYR A 34 4.60 12.69 -14.38
C TYR A 34 4.96 14.18 -14.41
N ALA A 35 4.91 14.87 -13.28
CA ALA A 35 5.27 16.28 -13.21
C ALA A 35 6.77 16.51 -13.47
N MET A 36 7.63 15.66 -12.95
CA MET A 36 9.07 15.74 -13.16
C MET A 36 9.42 15.49 -14.63
N ASP A 37 8.81 14.52 -15.27
CA ASP A 37 9.03 14.24 -16.69
C ASP A 37 8.52 15.37 -17.57
N THR A 38 7.29 15.84 -17.30
CA THR A 38 6.64 16.88 -18.13
C THR A 38 7.30 18.26 -18.00
N PHE A 39 7.66 18.68 -16.77
CA PHE A 39 8.12 20.05 -16.53
C PHE A 39 9.65 20.18 -16.48
N PHE A 40 10.35 19.11 -16.16
CA PHE A 40 11.80 19.11 -16.00
C PHE A 40 12.52 18.26 -17.05
N GLY A 41 11.78 17.54 -17.91
CA GLY A 41 12.35 16.69 -18.97
C GLY A 41 13.15 15.53 -18.40
N MET A 42 12.71 14.98 -17.28
CA MET A 42 13.27 13.77 -16.69
C MET A 42 12.61 12.53 -17.32
N ASP A 43 13.01 11.36 -16.93
CA ASP A 43 12.48 10.07 -17.33
C ASP A 43 12.28 9.24 -16.04
N MET A 44 11.34 9.68 -15.19
CA MET A 44 11.03 9.01 -13.93
C MET A 44 10.00 7.90 -14.14
N GLN A 45 9.01 8.14 -15.02
CA GLN A 45 8.13 7.11 -15.53
C GLN A 45 8.89 6.36 -16.63
N GLN A 46 9.45 5.21 -16.30
CA GLN A 46 10.34 4.48 -17.19
C GLN A 46 9.63 4.02 -18.46
N ASP A 47 10.24 4.34 -19.60
CA ASP A 47 9.72 3.94 -20.90
C ASP A 47 9.90 2.44 -21.15
N THR A 48 8.87 1.81 -21.68
CA THR A 48 8.88 0.39 -22.02
C THR A 48 8.81 0.20 -23.54
N ILE A 49 9.66 -0.69 -24.07
CA ILE A 49 9.61 -1.06 -25.49
C ILE A 49 8.51 -2.10 -25.70
N VAL A 50 7.52 -1.79 -26.54
CA VAL A 50 6.41 -2.68 -26.87
C VAL A 50 6.49 -3.11 -28.33
N SER A 51 6.15 -4.36 -28.62
CA SER A 51 6.14 -4.93 -29.97
C SER A 51 4.79 -4.79 -30.67
N GLY A 52 3.78 -4.25 -30.01
CA GLY A 52 2.46 -4.07 -30.62
C GLY A 52 1.67 -2.95 -29.96
N ILE A 53 0.85 -2.30 -30.75
CA ILE A 53 -0.04 -1.22 -30.33
C ILE A 53 -1.44 -1.45 -30.86
N ASN A 54 -2.44 -1.12 -30.05
CA ASN A 54 -3.85 -1.12 -30.41
C ASN A 54 -4.42 0.27 -30.17
N SER A 55 -5.05 0.85 -31.18
CA SER A 55 -5.65 2.18 -31.05
C SER A 55 -6.85 2.36 -31.96
N TYR A 56 -7.86 3.09 -31.48
CA TYR A 56 -8.94 3.55 -32.34
C TYR A 56 -8.48 4.54 -33.41
N LEU A 57 -7.32 5.19 -33.22
CA LEU A 57 -6.72 6.09 -34.20
C LEU A 57 -6.12 5.35 -35.40
N LEU A 58 -5.83 4.06 -35.23
CA LEU A 58 -5.31 3.18 -36.30
C LEU A 58 -6.43 2.42 -37.02
N GLY A 59 -7.66 2.50 -36.52
CA GLY A 59 -8.80 1.81 -37.12
C GLY A 59 -9.30 2.53 -38.39
N SER A 60 -9.70 1.74 -39.38
CA SER A 60 -10.31 2.26 -40.63
C SER A 60 -11.77 2.62 -40.46
N GLU A 61 -12.45 2.10 -39.45
CA GLU A 61 -13.86 2.30 -39.18
C GLU A 61 -14.08 2.88 -37.76
N LYS A 62 -15.15 3.73 -37.64
CA LYS A 62 -15.48 4.33 -36.36
C LYS A 62 -15.89 3.28 -35.33
N GLY A 63 -15.15 3.21 -34.21
CA GLY A 63 -15.42 2.28 -33.12
C GLY A 63 -14.73 0.92 -33.25
N VAL A 64 -13.91 0.73 -34.27
CA VAL A 64 -13.05 -0.46 -34.42
C VAL A 64 -11.60 -0.06 -34.20
N ALA A 65 -10.93 -0.70 -33.26
CA ALA A 65 -9.52 -0.46 -33.01
C ALA A 65 -8.67 -1.15 -34.08
N GLY A 66 -7.75 -0.40 -34.67
CA GLY A 66 -6.67 -0.97 -35.48
C GLY A 66 -5.55 -1.51 -34.59
N SER A 67 -4.86 -2.53 -35.06
CA SER A 67 -3.74 -3.17 -34.37
C SER A 67 -2.52 -3.22 -35.30
N ILE A 68 -1.36 -2.89 -34.75
CA ILE A 68 -0.06 -3.14 -35.38
C ILE A 68 0.70 -4.08 -34.44
N SER A 69 1.18 -5.20 -34.96
CA SER A 69 1.96 -6.20 -34.22
C SER A 69 3.33 -6.38 -34.86
N ASP A 70 4.24 -7.01 -34.14
CA ASP A 70 5.61 -7.29 -34.57
C ASP A 70 6.39 -6.04 -35.01
N ILE A 71 6.23 -4.94 -34.27
CA ILE A 71 6.95 -3.71 -34.52
C ILE A 71 8.42 -3.93 -34.25
N GLN A 72 9.26 -3.80 -35.27
CA GLN A 72 10.70 -3.99 -35.20
C GLN A 72 11.49 -2.69 -35.38
N SER A 73 10.90 -1.69 -36.05
CA SER A 73 11.49 -0.37 -36.20
C SER A 73 10.43 0.72 -36.22
N VAL A 74 10.81 1.90 -35.77
CA VAL A 74 9.97 3.11 -35.78
C VAL A 74 10.78 4.26 -36.36
N ILE A 75 10.19 4.98 -37.30
CA ILE A 75 10.78 6.16 -37.92
C ILE A 75 10.08 7.42 -37.42
N VAL A 76 10.84 8.31 -36.81
CA VAL A 76 10.32 9.62 -36.34
C VAL A 76 11.06 10.72 -37.09
N ASN A 77 10.32 11.59 -37.77
CA ASN A 77 10.85 12.68 -38.59
C ASN A 77 11.87 12.26 -39.65
N GLY A 78 11.80 11.02 -40.13
CA GLY A 78 12.70 10.46 -41.13
C GLY A 78 13.94 9.77 -40.56
N GLU A 79 14.12 9.75 -39.25
CA GLU A 79 15.21 9.03 -38.58
C GLU A 79 14.67 7.78 -37.90
N GLU A 80 15.37 6.67 -38.10
CA GLU A 80 15.02 5.39 -37.46
C GLU A 80 15.52 5.40 -36.00
N LEU A 81 14.60 5.08 -35.08
CA LEU A 81 14.96 4.88 -33.68
C LEU A 81 15.71 3.56 -33.55
N SER A 82 16.86 3.57 -32.86
CA SER A 82 17.67 2.36 -32.61
C SER A 82 17.08 1.46 -31.53
N ILE A 83 15.75 1.24 -31.57
CA ILE A 83 14.99 0.37 -30.67
C ILE A 83 14.21 -0.66 -31.48
N ASN A 84 14.13 -1.90 -30.98
CA ASN A 84 13.36 -2.97 -31.61
C ASN A 84 11.92 -2.97 -31.11
N GLY A 85 11.13 -1.96 -31.46
CA GLY A 85 9.76 -1.83 -31.01
C GLY A 85 9.28 -0.40 -30.98
N TYR A 86 8.10 -0.18 -30.43
CA TYR A 86 7.51 1.12 -30.18
C TYR A 86 7.72 1.51 -28.73
N LEU A 87 7.94 2.79 -28.45
CA LEU A 87 8.17 3.30 -27.12
C LEU A 87 6.81 3.58 -26.44
N ASP A 88 6.57 2.94 -25.31
CA ASP A 88 5.48 3.30 -24.40
C ASP A 88 5.97 4.35 -23.42
N ILE A 89 5.35 5.50 -23.42
CA ILE A 89 5.81 6.65 -22.63
C ILE A 89 5.23 6.54 -21.22
N GLY A 90 5.82 5.67 -20.38
CA GLY A 90 5.54 5.55 -18.95
C GLY A 90 4.20 4.94 -18.55
N LEU A 91 3.30 4.57 -19.50
CA LEU A 91 2.00 4.01 -19.14
C LEU A 91 2.11 2.64 -18.46
N ILE A 92 3.00 1.79 -18.98
CA ILE A 92 3.20 0.44 -18.44
C ILE A 92 3.80 0.52 -17.05
N ASP A 93 4.78 1.39 -16.84
CA ASP A 93 5.43 1.63 -15.55
C ASP A 93 4.41 2.07 -14.49
N THR A 94 3.68 3.15 -14.76
CA THR A 94 2.57 3.63 -13.92
C THR A 94 1.58 2.52 -13.55
N MET A 95 1.17 1.70 -14.54
CA MET A 95 0.22 0.62 -14.28
C MET A 95 0.83 -0.49 -13.43
N GLN A 96 2.10 -0.83 -13.63
CA GLN A 96 2.81 -1.83 -12.83
C GLN A 96 2.95 -1.39 -11.38
N ASP A 97 3.33 -0.16 -11.14
CA ASP A 97 3.49 0.41 -9.79
C ASP A 97 2.16 0.45 -9.04
N MET A 98 1.10 0.89 -9.70
CA MET A 98 -0.25 0.85 -9.12
C MET A 98 -0.71 -0.58 -8.80
N LEU A 99 -0.39 -1.57 -9.64
CA LEU A 99 -0.72 -2.98 -9.40
C LEU A 99 0.09 -3.55 -8.24
N VAL A 100 1.39 -3.28 -8.15
CA VAL A 100 2.26 -3.74 -7.07
C VAL A 100 1.81 -3.16 -5.73
N CYS A 101 1.50 -1.85 -5.68
CA CYS A 101 0.98 -1.21 -4.48
C CYS A 101 -0.39 -1.78 -4.06
N THR A 102 -1.28 -2.01 -5.02
CA THR A 102 -2.59 -2.65 -4.78
C THR A 102 -2.42 -4.05 -4.20
N PHE A 103 -1.55 -4.86 -4.81
CA PHE A 103 -1.28 -6.22 -4.35
C PHE A 103 -0.68 -6.22 -2.93
N GLY A 104 0.28 -5.34 -2.65
CA GLY A 104 0.84 -5.16 -1.30
C GLY A 104 -0.21 -4.79 -0.26
N GLY A 105 -1.12 -3.86 -0.61
CA GLY A 105 -2.24 -3.47 0.24
C GLY A 105 -3.21 -4.63 0.52
N ILE A 106 -3.53 -5.44 -0.49
CA ILE A 106 -4.36 -6.64 -0.34
C ILE A 106 -3.67 -7.68 0.55
N CYS A 107 -2.39 -7.94 0.35
CA CYS A 107 -1.61 -8.85 1.20
C CYS A 107 -1.63 -8.39 2.66
N TYR A 108 -1.45 -7.10 2.93
CA TYR A 108 -1.58 -6.55 4.27
C TYR A 108 -2.96 -6.81 4.87
N CYS A 109 -4.03 -6.56 4.12
CA CYS A 109 -5.41 -6.80 4.57
C CYS A 109 -5.65 -8.28 4.90
N VAL A 110 -5.18 -9.19 4.06
CA VAL A 110 -5.27 -10.64 4.30
C VAL A 110 -4.50 -11.04 5.56
N CYS A 111 -3.26 -10.58 5.72
CA CYS A 111 -2.46 -10.84 6.92
C CYS A 111 -3.17 -10.31 8.18
N PHE A 112 -3.73 -9.12 8.13
CA PHE A 112 -4.46 -8.53 9.23
C PHE A 112 -5.67 -9.39 9.65
N ILE A 113 -6.48 -9.84 8.68
CA ILE A 113 -7.64 -10.71 8.92
C ILE A 113 -7.19 -12.05 9.53
N LEU A 114 -6.15 -12.68 8.99
CA LEU A 114 -5.62 -13.95 9.50
C LEU A 114 -5.11 -13.83 10.94
N CYS A 115 -4.44 -12.72 11.27
CA CYS A 115 -3.98 -12.44 12.63
C CYS A 115 -5.14 -12.29 13.60
N GLU A 116 -6.20 -11.58 13.22
CA GLU A 116 -7.39 -11.43 14.08
C GLU A 116 -8.14 -12.76 14.29
N HIS A 117 -8.19 -13.63 13.29
CA HIS A 117 -8.79 -14.97 13.43
C HIS A 117 -7.90 -15.97 14.16
N GLY A 118 -6.79 -15.56 14.75
CA GLY A 118 -5.95 -16.39 15.62
C GLY A 118 -5.22 -17.51 14.90
N VAL A 119 -4.98 -17.38 13.61
CA VAL A 119 -4.14 -18.31 12.85
C VAL A 119 -2.70 -18.20 13.35
N LYS A 120 -2.28 -19.16 14.18
CA LYS A 120 -0.96 -19.21 14.84
C LYS A 120 0.23 -19.28 13.87
N LEU A 121 -0.02 -19.40 12.59
CA LEU A 121 1.01 -19.50 11.54
C LEU A 121 1.88 -18.24 11.46
N LEU A 122 1.32 -17.07 11.80
CA LEU A 122 2.03 -15.79 11.81
C LEU A 122 2.64 -15.41 13.17
N GLY A 123 2.49 -16.22 14.19
CA GLY A 123 3.13 -15.99 15.51
C GLY A 123 4.66 -15.83 15.43
N LYS A 124 5.27 -16.42 14.40
CA LYS A 124 6.70 -16.29 14.10
C LYS A 124 7.05 -14.98 13.39
N PHE A 125 6.09 -14.39 12.67
CA PHE A 125 6.28 -13.11 11.98
C PHE A 125 6.07 -11.91 12.92
N ASN A 126 5.25 -12.08 13.96
CA ASN A 126 5.00 -11.06 14.99
C ASN A 126 6.22 -10.84 15.92
N SER A 127 7.17 -11.78 15.94
CA SER A 127 8.45 -11.60 16.66
C SER A 127 9.47 -10.76 15.89
N LEU A 128 9.25 -10.53 14.59
CA LEU A 128 10.10 -9.71 13.72
C LEU A 128 9.65 -8.25 13.61
N LEU A 129 8.42 -7.96 14.03
CA LEU A 129 7.92 -6.58 14.10
C LEU A 129 8.26 -6.03 15.50
N PRO A 130 9.08 -4.96 15.63
CA PRO A 130 9.48 -4.40 16.92
C PRO A 130 8.34 -3.65 17.63
N TYR A 131 7.12 -3.67 17.09
CA TYR A 131 5.94 -3.11 17.74
C TYR A 131 5.31 -4.10 18.70
N ARG A 132 5.98 -4.33 19.83
CA ARG A 132 5.32 -4.84 21.02
C ARG A 132 4.47 -3.69 21.56
N SER A 133 3.17 -3.77 21.38
CA SER A 133 2.21 -2.94 22.10
C SER A 133 2.44 -3.17 23.59
N SER A 134 3.26 -2.34 24.20
CA SER A 134 3.21 -2.13 25.63
C SER A 134 1.81 -1.59 25.87
N ALA A 135 0.99 -2.34 26.62
CA ALA A 135 -0.33 -1.93 27.03
C ALA A 135 -0.25 -0.46 27.47
N MET A 136 -0.95 0.42 26.80
CA MET A 136 -1.15 1.77 27.31
C MET A 136 -1.76 1.61 28.70
N PRO A 137 -1.19 2.23 29.75
CA PRO A 137 -1.82 2.23 31.06
C PRO A 137 -3.23 2.81 30.86
N CYS A 138 -4.24 2.08 31.31
CA CYS A 138 -5.61 2.56 31.34
C CYS A 138 -5.63 3.86 32.14
N PHE A 139 -5.79 4.96 31.44
CA PHE A 139 -6.04 6.26 32.06
C PHE A 139 -7.51 6.25 32.52
N ASP A 140 -7.72 5.93 33.79
CA ASP A 140 -9.03 6.05 34.38
C ASP A 140 -9.37 7.56 34.55
N ARG A 141 -10.64 7.90 34.39
CA ARG A 141 -11.18 9.28 34.48
C ARG A 141 -10.89 10.01 35.80
N SER A 142 -10.31 9.34 36.77
CA SER A 142 -9.95 9.90 38.09
C SER A 142 -8.50 10.38 38.18
N GLY A 143 -7.65 10.20 37.15
CA GLY A 143 -6.29 10.73 37.13
C GLY A 143 -5.30 10.08 38.11
N ILE A 144 -5.64 8.93 38.69
CA ILE A 144 -4.80 8.24 39.67
C ILE A 144 -4.11 7.04 38.96
N CYS A 145 -2.81 7.07 38.92
CA CYS A 145 -1.96 5.95 38.46
C CYS A 145 -1.87 4.95 39.62
N SER A 146 -2.54 3.80 39.54
CA SER A 146 -2.33 2.70 40.50
C SER A 146 -1.16 1.87 39.99
N ASP A 147 -0.03 2.00 40.68
CA ASP A 147 1.15 1.15 40.51
C ASP A 147 0.87 -0.19 41.21
N GLU A 148 0.69 -1.25 40.44
CA GLU A 148 0.57 -2.61 40.95
C GLU A 148 1.97 -3.17 41.28
N THR A 149 2.56 -2.69 42.36
CA THR A 149 3.56 -3.46 43.10
C THR A 149 3.07 -3.59 44.54
N GLY A 150 2.29 -4.64 44.77
CA GLY A 150 1.94 -5.08 46.12
C GLY A 150 3.19 -5.46 46.87
N ARG A 151 3.63 -4.58 47.74
CA ARG A 151 4.49 -4.93 48.85
C ARG A 151 3.89 -4.35 50.12
N THR A 152 3.21 -5.18 50.84
CA THR A 152 2.79 -4.96 52.22
C THR A 152 4.04 -4.96 53.10
N ASP A 153 4.46 -3.77 53.55
CA ASP A 153 5.36 -3.65 54.69
C ASP A 153 4.51 -3.26 55.89
N GLU A 154 3.94 -4.28 56.51
CA GLU A 154 3.49 -4.24 57.91
C GLU A 154 4.71 -4.61 58.76
N GLU A 155 5.36 -3.62 59.38
CA GLU A 155 6.02 -3.87 60.66
C GLU A 155 6.42 -2.55 61.34
N SER A 156 6.17 -2.52 62.60
CA SER A 156 6.82 -1.68 63.61
C SER A 156 6.13 -0.37 63.99
N LYS A 157 5.18 -0.50 64.90
CA LYS A 157 5.05 0.42 66.03
C LYS A 157 4.54 -0.34 67.26
N THR A 158 5.45 -1.00 67.92
CA THR A 158 5.25 -1.34 69.36
C THR A 158 6.48 -0.84 70.11
N SER A 159 6.23 -0.22 71.25
CA SER A 159 7.14 0.17 72.32
C SER A 159 7.61 1.62 72.30
N ALA A 160 6.96 2.45 73.13
CA ALA A 160 7.63 3.01 74.32
C ALA A 160 6.64 3.86 75.11
N ALA A 161 6.42 3.42 76.33
CA ALA A 161 6.11 4.09 77.61
C ALA A 161 4.95 5.02 77.65
#